data_6ffcca1343b8960f5d5fac62144d2188
#
_entry.id   6ffcca1343b8960f5d5fac62144d2188
#
_cell.length_a   1.000
_cell.length_b   1.000
_cell.length_c   1.000
_cell.angle_alpha   90.00
_cell.angle_beta   90.00
_cell.angle_gamma   90.00
#
_symmetry.space_group_name_H-M   'P 1'
#
loop_
_entity.id
_entity.type
_entity.pdbx_description
1 polymer ?
#
loop_
_entity_poly.entity_id
_entity_poly.type
_entity_poly.pdbx_seq_one_letter_code
_entity_poly.pdbx_strand_id
1 'polypeptide(L)'
;CHNAKEGEVLGAISLSFDISEDRGSNVMVLLYIIGTIAIFLIIFLIFIRKRITPYTNSFDSLSDVLKKVHEGDYSIRAHPGVLKEDEEVSNWLNELIEKLETVLTGIEKNLTSFVHNRTSNVNHDKLITAKEIIEDISEIYHYKKTIENDLTIDDIYHRLILVLKDKLEIDCFIIFETDLIKDERKTIYTTNGAIACCDLKQNIKELCRAERINSIVASENFPEICRVAKCKADENYICIPFYVNEQKNIAIHIVSKSKEELNSLKYKIGIIKKYLEETKPILESKILMEALKEKNLTDSLTGLYNRKYLDEIVEKQLALDVKNGSIYAIMFLDIDYFKMVNDTYGHDIGDDILRKLAITMKKSIGANETLVRYGGEEFLILMKNATQESTKKLADKINADFSKIIFNYGGDSFSKTVSIGYSFFPTDTDQFWKCIKYADISLYEAKATGRNKVVKFSKEILKNGDKIDY
;
A
#
# COMPACT_ATOMS: atom_id res chain seq x y z
N CYS A 1 35.41 67.75 -77.82
CA CYS A 1 35.49 66.39 -77.40
C CYS A 1 34.32 65.45 -77.78
N HIS A 2 33.69 65.78 -79.02
CA HIS A 2 32.44 65.11 -79.30
C HIS A 2 32.45 64.13 -80.52
N ASN A 3 33.66 63.82 -81.06
CA ASN A 3 33.71 62.97 -82.28
C ASN A 3 34.81 61.86 -82.25
N ALA A 4 35.06 61.30 -81.12
CA ALA A 4 35.94 60.18 -81.02
C ALA A 4 35.16 58.89 -81.15
N LYS A 5 35.58 57.95 -82.02
CA LYS A 5 35.02 56.60 -82.13
C LYS A 5 35.51 55.75 -80.95
N GLU A 6 34.66 54.81 -80.52
CA GLU A 6 34.98 53.84 -79.48
C GLU A 6 36.28 53.11 -79.81
N GLY A 7 37.28 53.29 -78.91
CA GLY A 7 38.63 52.70 -79.03
C GLY A 7 39.73 53.72 -79.47
N GLU A 8 39.45 54.97 -79.79
CA GLU A 8 40.46 56.01 -80.06
C GLU A 8 41.00 56.67 -78.82
N VAL A 9 42.28 56.62 -78.65
CA VAL A 9 42.98 57.29 -77.57
C VAL A 9 43.07 58.75 -77.83
N LEU A 10 42.19 59.55 -77.23
CA LEU A 10 42.11 61.05 -77.45
C LEU A 10 43.23 61.87 -76.81
N GLY A 11 44.10 61.29 -76.17
CA GLY A 11 45.25 61.91 -75.60
C GLY A 11 45.75 61.17 -74.35
N ALA A 12 46.98 60.93 -74.27
CA ALA A 12 47.65 60.40 -73.09
C ALA A 12 48.33 61.59 -72.40
N ILE A 13 47.93 61.90 -71.16
CA ILE A 13 48.71 62.75 -70.32
C ILE A 13 49.72 61.86 -69.61
N SER A 14 50.91 61.95 -70.09
CA SER A 14 52.06 61.30 -69.39
C SER A 14 52.56 62.28 -68.32
N LEU A 15 52.29 61.92 -67.09
CA LEU A 15 52.94 62.54 -65.94
C LEU A 15 54.21 61.79 -65.60
N SER A 16 55.31 62.23 -66.10
CA SER A 16 56.61 61.72 -65.67
C SER A 16 57.08 62.46 -64.43
N PHE A 17 57.09 61.76 -63.34
CA PHE A 17 57.72 62.27 -62.12
C PHE A 17 59.20 61.84 -62.18
N ASP A 18 60.05 62.79 -62.20
CA ASP A 18 61.50 62.56 -62.08
C ASP A 18 61.81 62.26 -60.63
N ILE A 19 62.06 61.04 -60.34
CA ILE A 19 62.34 60.47 -58.99
C ILE A 19 63.84 60.49 -58.75
N SER A 20 64.67 60.99 -59.68
CA SER A 20 66.11 60.83 -59.63
C SER A 20 66.87 61.75 -58.68
N GLU A 21 66.33 62.92 -58.31
CA GLU A 21 67.06 63.84 -57.49
C GLU A 21 66.70 63.88 -55.97
N ASP A 22 65.66 63.11 -55.53
CA ASP A 22 65.28 63.22 -54.13
C ASP A 22 65.02 61.81 -53.48
N ARG A 23 65.73 60.80 -53.89
CA ARG A 23 65.58 59.43 -53.31
C ARG A 23 65.82 59.39 -51.82
N GLY A 24 66.71 60.21 -51.30
CA GLY A 24 67.05 60.21 -49.87
C GLY A 24 65.95 60.88 -49.02
N SER A 25 65.39 61.97 -49.49
CA SER A 25 64.32 62.69 -48.80
C SER A 25 62.99 61.92 -48.81
N ASN A 26 62.61 61.29 -49.94
CA ASN A 26 61.41 60.48 -50.09
C ASN A 26 61.47 59.20 -49.23
N VAL A 27 62.62 58.60 -49.11
CA VAL A 27 62.83 57.39 -48.27
C VAL A 27 62.70 57.83 -46.78
N MET A 28 63.24 58.92 -46.37
CA MET A 28 63.12 59.42 -45.00
C MET A 28 61.69 59.84 -44.65
N VAL A 29 60.94 60.40 -45.54
CA VAL A 29 59.49 60.68 -45.36
C VAL A 29 58.67 59.41 -45.27
N LEU A 30 58.99 58.42 -46.14
CA LEU A 30 58.32 57.17 -46.09
C LEU A 30 58.60 56.41 -44.78
N LEU A 31 59.83 56.37 -44.30
CA LEU A 31 60.23 55.84 -43.00
C LEU A 31 59.54 56.53 -41.84
N TYR A 32 59.40 57.85 -41.92
CA TYR A 32 58.71 58.62 -40.91
C TYR A 32 57.20 58.34 -40.90
N ILE A 33 56.54 58.17 -42.04
CA ILE A 33 55.17 57.78 -42.18
C ILE A 33 54.98 56.36 -41.64
N ILE A 34 55.84 55.43 -42.01
CA ILE A 34 55.78 54.04 -41.49
C ILE A 34 55.98 54.01 -39.96
N GLY A 35 56.93 54.76 -39.46
CA GLY A 35 57.21 54.90 -38.02
C GLY A 35 56.01 55.52 -37.26
N THR A 36 55.38 56.56 -37.79
CA THR A 36 54.16 57.13 -37.16
C THR A 36 52.99 56.18 -37.19
N ILE A 37 52.73 55.47 -38.28
CA ILE A 37 51.72 54.42 -38.35
C ILE A 37 52.02 53.27 -37.35
N ALA A 38 53.28 52.87 -37.27
CA ALA A 38 53.65 51.79 -36.32
C ALA A 38 53.43 52.25 -34.86
N ILE A 39 53.83 53.44 -34.51
CA ILE A 39 53.59 54.03 -33.18
C ILE A 39 52.09 54.15 -32.91
N PHE A 40 51.32 54.57 -33.88
CA PHE A 40 49.86 54.68 -33.73
C PHE A 40 49.24 53.32 -33.53
N LEU A 41 49.65 52.31 -34.29
CA LEU A 41 49.21 50.93 -34.15
C LEU A 41 49.60 50.34 -32.76
N ILE A 42 50.80 50.64 -32.28
CA ILE A 42 51.21 50.20 -30.93
C ILE A 42 50.35 50.87 -29.85
N ILE A 43 50.14 52.18 -29.95
CA ILE A 43 49.28 52.91 -29.00
C ILE A 43 47.83 52.39 -29.08
N PHE A 44 47.33 52.12 -30.27
CA PHE A 44 46.00 51.57 -30.51
C PHE A 44 45.87 50.16 -29.94
N LEU A 45 46.87 49.28 -30.14
CA LEU A 45 46.89 47.92 -29.56
C LEU A 45 46.95 47.99 -28.01
N ILE A 46 47.76 48.90 -27.45
CA ILE A 46 47.79 49.10 -25.99
C ILE A 46 46.42 49.56 -25.47
N PHE A 47 45.81 50.51 -26.19
CA PHE A 47 44.51 50.99 -25.83
C PHE A 47 43.42 49.90 -25.88
N ILE A 48 43.38 49.13 -26.97
CA ILE A 48 42.49 47.96 -27.11
C ILE A 48 42.73 46.95 -25.99
N ARG A 49 43.97 46.59 -25.77
CA ARG A 49 44.34 45.65 -24.72
C ARG A 49 43.88 46.15 -23.34
N LYS A 50 44.11 47.42 -23.04
CA LYS A 50 43.71 48.01 -21.76
C LYS A 50 42.21 48.09 -21.59
N ARG A 51 41.44 48.24 -22.69
CA ARG A 51 39.96 48.31 -22.66
C ARG A 51 39.29 46.96 -22.71
N ILE A 52 39.83 46.01 -23.48
CA ILE A 52 39.21 44.68 -23.70
C ILE A 52 39.60 43.66 -22.63
N THR A 53 40.85 43.69 -22.14
CA THR A 53 41.32 42.72 -21.14
C THR A 53 40.43 42.66 -19.86
N PRO A 54 39.93 43.76 -19.28
CA PRO A 54 39.04 43.70 -18.15
C PRO A 54 37.76 42.91 -18.45
N TYR A 55 37.14 43.11 -19.63
CA TYR A 55 35.93 42.40 -20.04
C TYR A 55 36.16 40.89 -20.24
N THR A 56 37.32 40.54 -20.88
CA THR A 56 37.66 39.11 -21.04
C THR A 56 37.90 38.42 -19.69
N ASN A 57 38.64 39.06 -18.81
CA ASN A 57 38.89 38.54 -17.46
C ASN A 57 37.62 38.37 -16.64
N SER A 58 36.68 39.34 -16.75
CA SER A 58 35.39 39.27 -16.09
C SER A 58 34.54 38.15 -16.64
N PHE A 59 34.48 37.99 -17.97
CA PHE A 59 33.76 36.89 -18.63
C PHE A 59 34.34 35.54 -18.25
N ASP A 60 35.66 35.38 -18.23
CA ASP A 60 36.34 34.16 -17.83
C ASP A 60 36.00 33.81 -16.36
N SER A 61 36.03 34.81 -15.47
CA SER A 61 35.65 34.63 -14.06
C SER A 61 34.18 34.15 -13.89
N LEU A 62 33.25 34.82 -14.58
CA LEU A 62 31.83 34.46 -14.56
C LEU A 62 31.62 33.05 -15.16
N SER A 63 32.31 32.75 -16.26
CA SER A 63 32.28 31.43 -16.90
C SER A 63 32.75 30.33 -15.95
N ASP A 64 33.83 30.59 -15.19
CA ASP A 64 34.37 29.64 -14.23
C ASP A 64 33.39 29.38 -13.06
N VAL A 65 32.74 30.43 -12.56
CA VAL A 65 31.67 30.29 -11.55
C VAL A 65 30.49 29.50 -12.08
N LEU A 66 30.01 29.80 -13.29
CA LEU A 66 28.90 29.07 -13.91
C LEU A 66 29.24 27.60 -14.14
N LYS A 67 30.49 27.29 -14.54
CA LYS A 67 30.96 25.95 -14.72
C LYS A 67 30.93 25.15 -13.40
N LYS A 68 31.41 25.75 -12.31
CA LYS A 68 31.39 25.11 -10.98
C LYS A 68 29.98 24.93 -10.45
N VAL A 69 29.08 25.89 -10.67
CA VAL A 69 27.65 25.75 -10.36
C VAL A 69 27.03 24.63 -11.18
N HIS A 70 27.40 24.50 -12.46
CA HIS A 70 26.97 23.37 -13.30
C HIS A 70 27.50 22.01 -12.79
N GLU A 71 28.66 21.99 -12.20
CA GLU A 71 29.27 20.80 -11.55
C GLU A 71 28.66 20.53 -10.15
N GLY A 72 27.68 21.32 -9.69
CA GLY A 72 26.98 21.13 -8.43
C GLY A 72 27.55 21.87 -7.23
N ASP A 73 28.55 22.76 -7.42
CA ASP A 73 29.09 23.60 -6.34
C ASP A 73 28.34 24.92 -6.26
N TYR A 74 27.33 24.99 -5.40
CA TYR A 74 26.53 26.20 -5.14
C TYR A 74 27.11 27.08 -4.04
N SER A 75 28.27 26.74 -3.47
CA SER A 75 28.94 27.56 -2.44
C SER A 75 29.76 28.70 -3.04
N ILE A 76 30.10 28.63 -4.33
CA ILE A 76 30.93 29.59 -5.02
C ILE A 76 30.17 30.89 -5.27
N ARG A 77 30.94 31.99 -5.31
CA ARG A 77 30.41 33.34 -5.61
C ARG A 77 31.28 34.01 -6.66
N ALA A 78 30.64 34.77 -7.54
CA ALA A 78 31.31 35.66 -8.47
C ALA A 78 31.88 36.88 -7.74
N HIS A 79 33.15 37.17 -8.01
CA HIS A 79 33.76 38.39 -7.52
C HIS A 79 33.40 39.56 -8.43
N PRO A 80 33.08 40.73 -7.87
CA PRO A 80 32.83 41.95 -8.66
C PRO A 80 34.06 42.28 -9.48
N GLY A 81 33.86 42.50 -10.78
CA GLY A 81 34.91 42.98 -11.67
C GLY A 81 35.25 44.44 -11.45
N VAL A 82 36.18 44.95 -12.26
CA VAL A 82 36.63 46.35 -12.19
C VAL A 82 35.61 47.32 -12.80
N LEU A 83 34.67 46.81 -13.58
CA LEU A 83 33.66 47.63 -14.27
C LEU A 83 32.35 47.59 -13.48
N LYS A 84 31.60 48.68 -13.55
CA LYS A 84 30.33 48.80 -12.81
C LYS A 84 29.27 47.83 -13.31
N GLU A 85 29.27 47.53 -14.61
CA GLU A 85 28.40 46.57 -15.24
C GLU A 85 28.71 45.13 -14.77
N ASP A 86 29.98 44.82 -14.50
CA ASP A 86 30.41 43.53 -13.98
C ASP A 86 29.94 43.31 -12.53
N GLU A 87 29.90 44.39 -11.74
CA GLU A 87 29.41 44.33 -10.37
C GLU A 87 27.91 43.98 -10.33
N GLU A 88 27.11 44.59 -11.22
CA GLU A 88 25.67 44.29 -11.30
C GLU A 88 25.43 42.83 -11.71
N VAL A 89 26.12 42.33 -12.74
CA VAL A 89 25.99 40.95 -13.21
C VAL A 89 26.44 39.95 -12.13
N SER A 90 27.58 40.22 -11.48
CA SER A 90 28.09 39.40 -10.39
C SER A 90 27.12 39.33 -9.21
N ASN A 91 26.49 40.46 -8.85
CA ASN A 91 25.49 40.52 -7.78
C ASN A 91 24.23 39.73 -8.14
N TRP A 92 23.72 39.87 -9.36
CA TRP A 92 22.55 39.06 -9.81
C TRP A 92 22.85 37.56 -9.84
N LEU A 93 24.05 37.17 -10.32
CA LEU A 93 24.48 35.78 -10.32
C LEU A 93 24.59 35.23 -8.89
N ASN A 94 25.19 36.02 -7.98
CA ASN A 94 25.33 35.62 -6.59
C ASN A 94 23.96 35.51 -5.89
N GLU A 95 23.01 36.42 -6.16
CA GLU A 95 21.64 36.30 -5.64
C GLU A 95 20.93 35.09 -6.17
N LEU A 96 21.10 34.75 -7.46
CA LEU A 96 20.53 33.52 -8.04
C LEU A 96 21.12 32.26 -7.39
N ILE A 97 22.44 32.20 -7.22
CA ILE A 97 23.12 31.07 -6.58
C ILE A 97 22.67 30.94 -5.13
N GLU A 98 22.53 32.05 -4.38
CA GLU A 98 22.06 32.05 -2.99
C GLU A 98 20.61 31.53 -2.87
N LYS A 99 19.72 31.93 -3.78
CA LYS A 99 18.36 31.43 -3.86
C LYS A 99 18.33 29.92 -4.13
N LEU A 100 19.13 29.46 -5.08
CA LEU A 100 19.26 28.02 -5.39
C LEU A 100 19.79 27.25 -4.18
N GLU A 101 20.88 27.71 -3.57
CA GLU A 101 21.48 27.09 -2.39
C GLU A 101 20.47 27.01 -1.22
N THR A 102 19.72 28.10 -0.97
CA THR A 102 18.71 28.16 0.08
C THR A 102 17.59 27.16 -0.15
N VAL A 103 17.06 27.09 -1.38
CA VAL A 103 15.99 26.16 -1.76
C VAL A 103 16.47 24.71 -1.64
N LEU A 104 17.65 24.40 -2.20
CA LEU A 104 18.22 23.06 -2.15
C LEU A 104 18.52 22.60 -0.72
N THR A 105 19.09 23.49 0.11
CA THR A 105 19.34 23.22 1.53
C THR A 105 18.04 23.07 2.32
N GLY A 106 17.01 23.85 1.97
CA GLY A 106 15.66 23.72 2.54
C GLY A 106 15.02 22.37 2.20
N ILE A 107 15.14 21.93 0.95
CA ILE A 107 14.70 20.60 0.50
C ILE A 107 15.45 19.53 1.28
N GLU A 108 16.78 19.59 1.33
CA GLU A 108 17.63 18.64 2.05
C GLU A 108 17.24 18.56 3.54
N LYS A 109 17.10 19.69 4.23
CA LYS A 109 16.75 19.76 5.65
C LYS A 109 15.35 19.22 5.97
N ASN A 110 14.37 19.58 5.16
CA ASN A 110 12.99 19.12 5.37
C ASN A 110 12.81 17.64 4.99
N LEU A 111 13.67 17.12 4.14
CA LEU A 111 13.60 15.75 3.64
C LEU A 111 14.70 14.83 4.21
N THR A 112 15.45 15.29 5.23
CA THR A 112 16.48 14.46 5.93
C THR A 112 15.90 13.14 6.45
N SER A 113 14.62 13.08 6.76
CA SER A 113 13.94 11.82 7.12
C SER A 113 13.83 10.83 5.94
N PHE A 114 13.90 11.31 4.69
CA PHE A 114 13.93 10.48 3.48
C PHE A 114 15.35 10.09 3.07
N VAL A 115 16.36 10.87 3.47
CA VAL A 115 17.74 10.80 2.96
C VAL A 115 18.69 10.08 3.91
N HIS A 116 18.24 9.66 5.11
CA HIS A 116 19.11 9.20 6.20
C HIS A 116 20.20 8.16 5.88
N ASN A 117 20.24 7.59 4.67
CA ASN A 117 21.23 6.61 4.27
C ASN A 117 21.96 6.90 2.95
N ARG A 118 21.73 8.06 2.29
CA ARG A 118 22.39 8.37 0.99
C ARG A 118 23.67 9.23 1.11
N THR A 119 24.04 9.65 2.31
CA THR A 119 25.11 10.66 2.53
C THR A 119 26.54 10.16 2.45
N SER A 120 26.83 9.03 1.81
CA SER A 120 28.23 8.52 1.74
C SER A 120 28.98 8.78 0.43
N ASN A 121 28.40 9.48 -0.55
CA ASN A 121 29.14 9.86 -1.75
C ASN A 121 29.35 11.38 -1.82
N VAL A 122 30.59 11.80 -1.57
CA VAL A 122 31.08 13.16 -1.30
C VAL A 122 30.96 14.14 -2.49
N ASN A 123 30.37 13.77 -3.63
CA ASN A 123 30.30 14.63 -4.84
C ASN A 123 28.96 14.51 -5.58
N HIS A 124 27.82 14.39 -4.89
CA HIS A 124 26.54 14.41 -5.59
C HIS A 124 25.99 15.83 -5.70
N ASP A 125 25.68 16.26 -6.93
CA ASP A 125 24.97 17.49 -7.21
C ASP A 125 23.65 17.53 -6.42
N LYS A 126 23.50 18.53 -5.56
CA LYS A 126 22.30 18.72 -4.71
C LYS A 126 21.01 18.81 -5.53
N LEU A 127 21.08 19.29 -6.77
CA LEU A 127 19.93 19.37 -7.66
C LEU A 127 19.48 17.96 -8.11
N ILE A 128 20.42 17.09 -8.45
CA ILE A 128 20.12 15.70 -8.81
C ILE A 128 19.51 14.98 -7.63
N THR A 129 20.09 15.14 -6.44
CA THR A 129 19.56 14.54 -5.20
C THR A 129 18.14 15.05 -4.90
N ALA A 130 17.89 16.37 -5.04
CA ALA A 130 16.57 16.93 -4.83
C ALA A 130 15.55 16.37 -5.84
N LYS A 131 15.93 16.23 -7.11
CA LYS A 131 15.08 15.62 -8.14
C LYS A 131 14.71 14.18 -7.78
N GLU A 132 15.68 13.34 -7.43
CA GLU A 132 15.45 11.94 -7.04
C GLU A 132 14.49 11.82 -5.83
N ILE A 133 14.66 12.71 -4.83
CA ILE A 133 13.78 12.73 -3.66
C ILE A 133 12.34 13.12 -4.05
N ILE A 134 12.19 14.10 -4.94
CA ILE A 134 10.85 14.52 -5.42
C ILE A 134 10.19 13.38 -6.22
N GLU A 135 10.95 12.66 -7.02
CA GLU A 135 10.47 11.48 -7.75
C GLU A 135 10.02 10.39 -6.78
N ASP A 136 10.84 10.06 -5.77
CA ASP A 136 10.49 9.09 -4.73
C ASP A 136 9.20 9.49 -3.98
N ILE A 137 9.06 10.76 -3.59
CA ILE A 137 7.85 11.26 -2.92
C ILE A 137 6.62 11.17 -3.83
N SER A 138 6.77 11.57 -5.09
CA SER A 138 5.68 11.49 -6.07
C SER A 138 5.20 10.05 -6.23
N GLU A 139 6.10 9.10 -6.31
CA GLU A 139 5.77 7.69 -6.46
C GLU A 139 5.13 7.10 -5.19
N ILE A 140 5.62 7.46 -3.98
CA ILE A 140 4.99 7.07 -2.72
C ILE A 140 3.57 7.63 -2.63
N TYR A 141 3.36 8.89 -3.08
CA TYR A 141 2.05 9.50 -3.13
C TYR A 141 1.11 8.76 -4.11
N HIS A 142 1.59 8.41 -5.30
CA HIS A 142 0.82 7.62 -6.26
C HIS A 142 0.48 6.22 -5.71
N TYR A 143 1.43 5.56 -5.07
CA TYR A 143 1.20 4.30 -4.39
C TYR A 143 0.09 4.42 -3.35
N LYS A 144 0.18 5.42 -2.45
CA LYS A 144 -0.84 5.71 -1.44
C LYS A 144 -2.23 5.87 -2.08
N LYS A 145 -2.33 6.72 -3.10
CA LYS A 145 -3.60 6.94 -3.83
C LYS A 145 -4.15 5.67 -4.45
N THR A 146 -3.28 4.78 -4.87
CA THR A 146 -3.69 3.50 -5.45
C THR A 146 -4.26 2.58 -4.39
N ILE A 147 -3.57 2.39 -3.26
CA ILE A 147 -4.02 1.51 -2.18
C ILE A 147 -5.25 2.05 -1.43
N GLU A 148 -5.47 3.37 -1.42
CA GLU A 148 -6.70 3.97 -0.87
C GLU A 148 -7.96 3.46 -1.57
N ASN A 149 -7.86 3.12 -2.86
CA ASN A 149 -8.97 2.63 -3.68
C ASN A 149 -9.08 1.10 -3.71
N ASP A 150 -8.13 0.37 -3.15
CA ASP A 150 -8.19 -1.10 -3.09
C ASP A 150 -9.35 -1.55 -2.22
N LEU A 151 -10.03 -2.61 -2.65
CA LEU A 151 -11.23 -3.08 -1.97
C LEU A 151 -10.92 -3.99 -0.78
N THR A 152 -9.85 -4.78 -0.89
CA THR A 152 -9.49 -5.80 0.10
C THR A 152 -8.11 -5.58 0.69
N ILE A 153 -7.85 -6.18 1.83
CA ILE A 153 -6.52 -6.21 2.47
C ILE A 153 -5.52 -6.96 1.57
N ASP A 154 -5.96 -8.01 0.88
CA ASP A 154 -5.12 -8.79 -0.03
C ASP A 154 -4.65 -7.95 -1.23
N ASP A 155 -5.48 -7.04 -1.75
CA ASP A 155 -5.08 -6.11 -2.82
C ASP A 155 -3.96 -5.17 -2.34
N ILE A 156 -4.06 -4.65 -1.12
CA ILE A 156 -3.04 -3.78 -0.51
C ILE A 156 -1.71 -4.54 -0.38
N TYR A 157 -1.76 -5.79 0.13
CA TYR A 157 -0.57 -6.63 0.21
C TYR A 157 0.03 -6.92 -1.16
N HIS A 158 -0.81 -7.20 -2.15
CA HIS A 158 -0.33 -7.43 -3.52
C HIS A 158 0.45 -6.23 -4.07
N ARG A 159 -0.03 -5.01 -3.85
CA ARG A 159 0.68 -3.80 -4.27
C ARG A 159 1.98 -3.58 -3.51
N LEU A 160 2.01 -3.85 -2.21
CA LEU A 160 3.24 -3.79 -1.42
C LEU A 160 4.28 -4.79 -1.95
N ILE A 161 3.85 -6.01 -2.32
CA ILE A 161 4.71 -7.03 -2.92
C ILE A 161 5.31 -6.54 -4.26
N LEU A 162 4.48 -5.92 -5.13
CA LEU A 162 4.95 -5.35 -6.40
C LEU A 162 5.99 -4.24 -6.17
N VAL A 163 5.77 -3.36 -5.18
CA VAL A 163 6.77 -2.34 -4.82
C VAL A 163 8.08 -2.99 -4.41
N LEU A 164 8.05 -3.97 -3.52
CA LEU A 164 9.27 -4.64 -3.06
C LEU A 164 9.99 -5.36 -4.19
N LYS A 165 9.25 -6.10 -5.02
CA LYS A 165 9.80 -6.95 -6.07
C LYS A 165 10.23 -6.17 -7.30
N ASP A 166 9.30 -5.40 -7.89
CA ASP A 166 9.49 -4.85 -9.23
C ASP A 166 10.13 -3.46 -9.18
N LYS A 167 9.81 -2.65 -8.17
CA LYS A 167 10.38 -1.31 -8.02
C LYS A 167 11.67 -1.30 -7.23
N LEU A 168 11.71 -1.97 -6.11
CA LEU A 168 12.89 -2.01 -5.24
C LEU A 168 13.81 -3.18 -5.59
N GLU A 169 13.47 -4.01 -6.57
CA GLU A 169 14.27 -5.13 -7.07
C GLU A 169 14.80 -5.99 -5.92
N ILE A 170 13.90 -6.42 -5.04
CA ILE A 170 14.21 -7.32 -3.92
C ILE A 170 13.82 -8.73 -4.34
N ASP A 171 14.79 -9.57 -4.63
CA ASP A 171 14.57 -10.90 -5.20
C ASP A 171 14.13 -11.93 -4.17
N CYS A 172 14.60 -11.81 -2.93
CA CYS A 172 14.44 -12.84 -1.92
C CYS A 172 13.86 -12.28 -0.62
N PHE A 173 12.52 -12.40 -0.45
CA PHE A 173 11.85 -11.93 0.76
C PHE A 173 10.59 -12.73 1.10
N ILE A 174 10.16 -12.61 2.35
CA ILE A 174 8.95 -13.19 2.91
C ILE A 174 8.21 -12.09 3.66
N ILE A 175 6.89 -12.06 3.52
CA ILE A 175 6.01 -11.19 4.32
C ILE A 175 5.17 -12.08 5.23
N PHE A 176 5.22 -11.81 6.53
CA PHE A 176 4.40 -12.45 7.54
C PHE A 176 3.39 -11.47 8.11
N GLU A 177 2.18 -11.95 8.36
CA GLU A 177 1.19 -11.29 9.20
C GLU A 177 1.03 -12.10 10.49
N THR A 178 1.10 -11.47 11.64
CA THR A 178 0.86 -12.05 12.94
C THR A 178 -0.40 -11.44 13.54
N ASP A 179 -1.42 -12.26 13.81
CA ASP A 179 -2.62 -11.88 14.56
C ASP A 179 -2.40 -12.18 16.03
N LEU A 180 -2.29 -11.13 16.84
CA LEU A 180 -1.98 -11.20 18.28
C LEU A 180 -3.18 -11.69 19.12
N ILE A 181 -4.41 -11.54 18.62
CA ILE A 181 -5.62 -11.96 19.33
C ILE A 181 -5.88 -13.45 19.08
N LYS A 182 -5.72 -13.89 17.81
CA LYS A 182 -5.92 -15.29 17.43
C LYS A 182 -4.73 -16.18 17.72
N ASP A 183 -3.58 -15.58 18.09
CA ASP A 183 -2.30 -16.26 18.27
C ASP A 183 -1.91 -17.07 17.01
N GLU A 184 -2.09 -16.46 15.84
CA GLU A 184 -1.84 -17.05 14.54
C GLU A 184 -0.86 -16.23 13.71
N ARG A 185 0.03 -16.91 12.98
CA ARG A 185 0.91 -16.31 12.00
C ARG A 185 0.63 -16.88 10.61
N LYS A 186 0.43 -15.97 9.65
CA LYS A 186 0.18 -16.32 8.24
C LYS A 186 1.32 -15.80 7.37
N THR A 187 1.81 -16.63 6.45
CA THR A 187 2.67 -16.15 5.36
C THR A 187 1.78 -15.51 4.31
N ILE A 188 1.97 -14.21 4.10
CA ILE A 188 1.26 -13.46 3.07
C ILE A 188 1.90 -13.72 1.72
N TYR A 189 3.24 -13.67 1.68
CA TYR A 189 3.99 -13.87 0.45
C TYR A 189 5.38 -14.45 0.73
N THR A 190 5.86 -15.25 -0.21
CA THR A 190 7.27 -15.73 -0.23
C THR A 190 7.75 -15.81 -1.67
N THR A 191 8.99 -15.38 -1.90
CA THR A 191 9.64 -15.56 -3.20
C THR A 191 10.16 -16.98 -3.35
N ASN A 192 10.22 -17.46 -4.59
CA ASN A 192 10.81 -18.77 -4.90
C ASN A 192 12.29 -18.81 -4.46
N GLY A 193 12.63 -19.71 -3.56
CA GLY A 193 13.98 -19.86 -2.99
C GLY A 193 14.23 -19.07 -1.70
N ALA A 194 13.29 -18.25 -1.22
CA ALA A 194 13.34 -17.75 0.14
C ALA A 194 13.12 -18.93 1.09
N ILE A 195 14.17 -19.38 1.72
CA ILE A 195 14.10 -20.39 2.76
C ILE A 195 13.37 -19.72 3.92
N ALA A 196 12.30 -20.37 4.41
CA ALA A 196 11.62 -19.91 5.60
C ALA A 196 12.66 -19.83 6.74
N CYS A 197 13.21 -18.65 6.89
CA CYS A 197 14.18 -18.38 7.93
C CYS A 197 13.54 -18.46 9.32
N CYS A 198 12.22 -18.39 9.38
CA CYS A 198 11.44 -18.61 10.59
C CYS A 198 10.60 -19.86 10.39
N ASP A 199 10.73 -20.84 11.29
CA ASP A 199 9.90 -22.03 11.27
C ASP A 199 8.45 -21.64 11.59
N LEU A 200 7.62 -21.56 10.54
CA LEU A 200 6.23 -21.11 10.59
C LEU A 200 5.31 -22.05 11.36
N LYS A 201 5.80 -23.27 11.69
CA LYS A 201 5.01 -24.31 12.38
C LYS A 201 5.10 -24.25 13.90
N GLN A 202 5.94 -23.39 14.46
CA GLN A 202 6.01 -23.24 15.91
C GLN A 202 4.93 -22.29 16.39
N ASN A 203 4.16 -22.78 17.38
CA ASN A 203 3.17 -22.01 18.15
C ASN A 203 3.69 -20.60 18.46
N ILE A 204 2.92 -19.58 18.07
CA ILE A 204 3.26 -18.15 18.12
C ILE A 204 3.42 -17.61 19.55
N LYS A 205 3.46 -18.45 20.56
CA LYS A 205 3.71 -17.99 21.94
C LYS A 205 4.91 -17.04 22.07
N GLU A 206 5.74 -16.95 21.01
CA GLU A 206 6.84 -16.01 20.94
C GLU A 206 6.82 -15.25 19.63
N LEU A 207 6.50 -13.96 19.67
CA LEU A 207 6.78 -13.01 18.59
C LEU A 207 8.26 -13.14 18.17
N CYS A 208 8.55 -13.00 16.89
CA CYS A 208 9.92 -12.97 16.44
C CYS A 208 10.67 -11.78 17.06
N ARG A 209 12.00 -11.84 17.09
CA ARG A 209 12.78 -10.80 17.78
C ARG A 209 12.51 -9.41 17.23
N ALA A 210 12.41 -9.26 15.90
CA ALA A 210 12.15 -7.97 15.28
C ALA A 210 10.78 -7.39 15.73
N GLU A 211 9.75 -8.23 15.76
CA GLU A 211 8.42 -7.83 16.23
C GLU A 211 8.43 -7.45 17.72
N ARG A 212 9.12 -8.21 18.58
CA ARG A 212 9.20 -7.94 20.03
C ARG A 212 9.86 -6.63 20.37
N ILE A 213 10.94 -6.27 19.66
CA ILE A 213 11.70 -5.04 19.93
C ILE A 213 11.22 -3.88 19.05
N ASN A 214 10.29 -4.14 18.14
CA ASN A 214 9.80 -3.19 17.12
C ASN A 214 10.94 -2.44 16.41
N SER A 215 11.99 -3.17 16.08
CA SER A 215 13.21 -2.62 15.45
C SER A 215 13.77 -3.57 14.43
N ILE A 216 14.49 -3.02 13.47
CA ILE A 216 15.16 -3.80 12.44
C ILE A 216 16.20 -4.72 13.08
N VAL A 217 16.18 -5.98 12.66
CA VAL A 217 17.17 -6.99 13.04
C VAL A 217 17.94 -7.42 11.81
N ALA A 218 19.26 -7.26 11.83
CA ALA A 218 20.16 -7.67 10.75
C ALA A 218 21.17 -8.68 11.25
N SER A 219 21.41 -9.76 10.49
CA SER A 219 22.38 -10.82 10.83
C SER A 219 23.81 -10.33 10.86
N GLU A 220 24.13 -9.28 10.12
CA GLU A 220 25.50 -8.71 10.07
C GLU A 220 25.95 -8.18 11.43
N ASN A 221 25.04 -7.53 12.17
CA ASN A 221 25.37 -6.99 13.49
C ASN A 221 25.51 -8.10 14.54
N PHE A 222 24.70 -9.15 14.42
CA PHE A 222 24.67 -10.29 15.32
C PHE A 222 24.24 -11.55 14.59
N PRO A 223 25.16 -12.38 14.04
CA PRO A 223 24.84 -13.52 13.18
C PRO A 223 23.83 -14.51 13.76
N GLU A 224 23.88 -14.78 15.06
CA GLU A 224 22.99 -15.74 15.75
C GLU A 224 21.83 -15.09 16.50
N ILE A 225 21.51 -13.84 16.17
CA ILE A 225 20.49 -13.06 16.91
C ILE A 225 19.09 -13.69 16.83
N CYS A 226 18.78 -14.41 15.76
CA CYS A 226 17.52 -15.10 15.57
C CYS A 226 17.74 -16.63 15.64
N ARG A 227 17.32 -17.26 16.73
CA ARG A 227 17.43 -18.73 16.93
C ARG A 227 16.63 -19.53 15.92
N VAL A 228 15.67 -18.90 15.26
CA VAL A 228 14.75 -19.54 14.30
C VAL A 228 15.22 -19.34 12.86
N ALA A 229 16.22 -18.47 12.63
CA ALA A 229 16.78 -18.24 11.32
C ALA A 229 17.61 -19.46 10.89
N LYS A 230 17.20 -20.07 9.79
CA LYS A 230 17.89 -21.22 9.16
C LYS A 230 18.60 -20.81 7.88
N CYS A 231 19.14 -19.58 7.84
CA CYS A 231 19.91 -19.10 6.70
C CYS A 231 21.20 -19.89 6.56
N LYS A 232 21.67 -20.08 5.31
CA LYS A 232 22.96 -20.72 5.07
C LYS A 232 24.11 -19.84 5.58
N ALA A 233 25.28 -20.43 5.80
CA ALA A 233 26.43 -19.72 6.37
C ALA A 233 26.85 -18.47 5.60
N ASP A 234 26.59 -18.44 4.28
CA ASP A 234 26.95 -17.32 3.40
C ASP A 234 25.79 -16.32 3.15
N GLU A 235 24.61 -16.59 3.71
CA GLU A 235 23.43 -15.75 3.55
C GLU A 235 23.29 -14.78 4.72
N ASN A 236 22.97 -13.53 4.42
CA ASN A 236 22.62 -12.52 5.41
C ASN A 236 21.11 -12.24 5.34
N TYR A 237 20.54 -11.78 6.44
CA TYR A 237 19.13 -11.39 6.47
C TYR A 237 18.90 -10.06 7.20
N ILE A 238 17.82 -9.40 6.80
CA ILE A 238 17.28 -8.21 7.45
C ILE A 238 15.79 -8.47 7.70
N CYS A 239 15.35 -8.32 8.97
CA CYS A 239 13.95 -8.35 9.35
C CYS A 239 13.48 -6.94 9.65
N ILE A 240 12.47 -6.47 8.93
CA ILE A 240 11.83 -5.17 9.13
C ILE A 240 10.46 -5.42 9.75
N PRO A 241 10.27 -5.11 11.05
CA PRO A 241 8.96 -5.20 11.68
C PRO A 241 8.13 -3.99 11.29
N PHE A 242 6.82 -4.21 11.22
CA PHE A 242 5.86 -3.18 10.92
C PHE A 242 4.62 -3.37 11.79
N TYR A 243 4.50 -2.53 12.80
CA TYR A 243 3.36 -2.53 13.70
C TYR A 243 2.16 -1.84 13.03
N VAL A 244 1.11 -2.58 12.78
CA VAL A 244 -0.14 -2.05 12.21
C VAL A 244 -1.01 -1.52 13.35
N ASN A 245 -1.48 -2.38 14.24
CA ASN A 245 -2.30 -2.03 15.40
C ASN A 245 -2.13 -3.06 16.52
N GLU A 246 -2.91 -2.95 17.61
CA GLU A 246 -2.85 -3.85 18.76
C GLU A 246 -3.20 -5.32 18.42
N GLN A 247 -3.84 -5.57 17.29
CA GLN A 247 -4.24 -6.90 16.85
C GLN A 247 -3.25 -7.50 15.86
N LYS A 248 -2.69 -6.69 14.94
CA LYS A 248 -1.91 -7.19 13.81
C LYS A 248 -0.56 -6.55 13.66
N ASN A 249 0.45 -7.40 13.49
CA ASN A 249 1.80 -7.02 13.10
C ASN A 249 2.17 -7.63 11.75
N ILE A 250 3.04 -6.96 11.03
CA ILE A 250 3.65 -7.45 9.79
C ILE A 250 5.16 -7.48 10.00
N ALA A 251 5.81 -8.49 9.47
CA ALA A 251 7.26 -8.55 9.39
C ALA A 251 7.69 -8.88 7.96
N ILE A 252 8.60 -8.10 7.42
CA ILE A 252 9.24 -8.38 6.14
C ILE A 252 10.63 -8.94 6.42
N HIS A 253 10.85 -10.17 6.00
CA HIS A 253 12.14 -10.84 6.10
C HIS A 253 12.79 -10.87 4.72
N ILE A 254 13.94 -10.25 4.59
CA ILE A 254 14.70 -10.15 3.33
C ILE A 254 15.99 -10.93 3.51
N VAL A 255 16.30 -11.79 2.54
CA VAL A 255 17.54 -12.60 2.51
C VAL A 255 18.44 -12.05 1.42
N SER A 256 19.71 -11.85 1.76
CA SER A 256 20.77 -11.41 0.84
C SER A 256 21.79 -12.51 0.67
N LYS A 257 22.21 -12.74 -0.57
CA LYS A 257 23.18 -13.77 -0.96
C LYS A 257 24.62 -13.27 -1.01
N SER A 258 24.80 -11.93 -0.92
CA SER A 258 26.14 -11.32 -0.94
C SER A 258 26.19 -10.09 -0.04
N LYS A 259 27.43 -9.64 0.29
CA LYS A 259 27.65 -8.40 1.05
C LYS A 259 27.28 -7.15 0.24
N GLU A 260 27.48 -7.17 -1.07
CA GLU A 260 27.13 -6.09 -1.99
C GLU A 260 25.60 -5.90 -2.00
N GLU A 261 24.87 -6.99 -2.12
CA GLU A 261 23.39 -7.00 -2.05
C GLU A 261 22.92 -6.50 -0.70
N LEU A 262 23.52 -6.95 0.40
CA LEU A 262 23.20 -6.48 1.75
C LEU A 262 23.40 -4.96 1.90
N ASN A 263 24.50 -4.42 1.37
CA ASN A 263 24.76 -2.99 1.39
C ASN A 263 23.71 -2.22 0.56
N SER A 264 23.37 -2.71 -0.64
CA SER A 264 22.29 -2.14 -1.45
C SER A 264 20.95 -2.13 -0.67
N LEU A 265 20.59 -3.23 -0.01
CA LEU A 265 19.38 -3.34 0.81
C LEU A 265 19.34 -2.33 1.95
N LYS A 266 20.48 -2.03 2.59
CA LYS A 266 20.54 -1.02 3.65
C LYS A 266 20.10 0.37 3.17
N TYR A 267 20.46 0.74 1.94
CA TYR A 267 19.98 2.01 1.34
C TYR A 267 18.47 1.97 1.04
N LYS A 268 17.94 0.79 0.67
CA LYS A 268 16.51 0.61 0.36
C LYS A 268 15.62 0.61 1.62
N ILE A 269 16.17 0.36 2.81
CA ILE A 269 15.38 0.27 4.07
C ILE A 269 14.58 1.55 4.32
N GLY A 270 15.19 2.73 4.09
CA GLY A 270 14.52 4.02 4.31
C GLY A 270 13.25 4.15 3.47
N ILE A 271 13.34 3.81 2.19
CA ILE A 271 12.19 3.89 1.29
C ILE A 271 11.16 2.78 1.57
N ILE A 272 11.59 1.56 1.94
CA ILE A 272 10.67 0.50 2.38
C ILE A 272 9.84 0.98 3.57
N LYS A 273 10.47 1.60 4.57
CA LYS A 273 9.76 2.14 5.72
C LYS A 273 8.72 3.18 5.32
N LYS A 274 9.03 4.05 4.36
CA LYS A 274 8.08 5.06 3.87
C LYS A 274 6.85 4.43 3.21
N TYR A 275 7.04 3.42 2.36
CA TYR A 275 5.92 2.67 1.80
C TYR A 275 5.08 2.01 2.90
N LEU A 276 5.70 1.44 3.92
CA LEU A 276 5.01 0.85 5.06
C LEU A 276 4.25 1.91 5.88
N GLU A 277 4.86 3.06 6.15
CA GLU A 277 4.22 4.18 6.86
C GLU A 277 2.95 4.67 6.14
N GLU A 278 2.97 4.76 4.80
CA GLU A 278 1.78 5.12 4.02
C GLU A 278 0.75 3.97 3.91
N THR A 279 1.20 2.73 3.99
CA THR A 279 0.32 1.56 4.00
C THR A 279 -0.45 1.43 5.31
N LYS A 280 0.17 1.78 6.43
CA LYS A 280 -0.37 1.57 7.78
C LYS A 280 -1.79 2.12 7.97
N PRO A 281 -2.08 3.42 7.77
CA PRO A 281 -3.39 3.98 8.07
C PRO A 281 -4.49 3.36 7.20
N ILE A 282 -4.17 2.97 5.97
CA ILE A 282 -5.11 2.37 5.04
C ILE A 282 -5.41 0.94 5.44
N LEU A 283 -4.39 0.16 5.76
CA LEU A 283 -4.52 -1.22 6.23
C LEU A 283 -5.27 -1.26 7.57
N GLU A 284 -4.93 -0.37 8.51
CA GLU A 284 -5.61 -0.23 9.80
C GLU A 284 -7.10 0.10 9.63
N SER A 285 -7.41 1.03 8.73
CA SER A 285 -8.80 1.38 8.38
C SER A 285 -9.56 0.19 7.78
N LYS A 286 -8.95 -0.57 6.88
CA LYS A 286 -9.58 -1.75 6.27
C LYS A 286 -9.83 -2.86 7.30
N ILE A 287 -8.85 -3.16 8.16
CA ILE A 287 -8.99 -4.12 9.26
C ILE A 287 -10.15 -3.71 10.17
N LEU A 288 -10.22 -2.43 10.54
CA LEU A 288 -11.30 -1.92 11.38
C LEU A 288 -12.66 -2.02 10.68
N MET A 289 -12.72 -1.69 9.39
CA MET A 289 -13.97 -1.83 8.61
C MET A 289 -14.42 -3.29 8.51
N GLU A 290 -13.51 -4.23 8.28
CA GLU A 290 -13.84 -5.67 8.27
C GLU A 290 -14.33 -6.14 9.64
N ALA A 291 -13.68 -5.76 10.74
CA ALA A 291 -14.10 -6.08 12.10
C ALA A 291 -15.48 -5.49 12.44
N LEU A 292 -15.73 -4.23 12.03
CA LEU A 292 -17.04 -3.59 12.19
C LEU A 292 -18.11 -4.29 11.37
N LYS A 293 -17.79 -4.69 10.14
CA LYS A 293 -18.72 -5.45 9.28
C LYS A 293 -19.03 -6.81 9.90
N GLU A 294 -18.04 -7.54 10.35
CA GLU A 294 -18.22 -8.83 11.03
C GLU A 294 -19.07 -8.67 12.29
N LYS A 295 -18.77 -7.68 13.14
CA LYS A 295 -19.55 -7.37 14.33
C LYS A 295 -20.99 -6.96 14.00
N ASN A 296 -21.21 -6.27 12.89
CA ASN A 296 -22.55 -5.84 12.45
C ASN A 296 -23.38 -7.00 11.86
N LEU A 297 -22.72 -8.08 11.44
CA LEU A 297 -23.36 -9.27 10.86
C LEU A 297 -23.51 -10.42 11.87
N THR A 298 -22.98 -10.27 13.10
CA THR A 298 -23.09 -11.28 14.15
C THR A 298 -23.97 -10.83 15.29
N ASP A 299 -24.58 -11.80 15.99
CA ASP A 299 -25.34 -11.56 17.22
C ASP A 299 -24.41 -11.57 18.42
N SER A 300 -24.43 -10.53 19.21
CA SER A 300 -23.49 -10.31 20.33
C SER A 300 -23.66 -11.31 21.48
N LEU A 301 -24.85 -11.89 21.65
CA LEU A 301 -25.14 -12.85 22.73
C LEU A 301 -24.62 -14.25 22.40
N THR A 302 -24.87 -14.71 21.18
CA THR A 302 -24.65 -16.09 20.75
C THR A 302 -23.37 -16.27 19.90
N GLY A 303 -22.87 -15.16 19.32
CA GLY A 303 -21.76 -15.21 18.35
C GLY A 303 -22.08 -16.00 17.08
N LEU A 304 -23.37 -16.12 16.73
CA LEU A 304 -23.85 -16.60 15.44
C LEU A 304 -24.05 -15.42 14.50
N TYR A 305 -24.24 -15.68 13.22
CA TYR A 305 -24.68 -14.61 12.32
C TYR A 305 -26.07 -14.10 12.75
N ASN A 306 -26.33 -12.83 12.50
CA ASN A 306 -27.65 -12.23 12.74
C ASN A 306 -28.50 -12.22 11.46
N ARG A 307 -29.77 -11.78 11.57
CA ARG A 307 -30.67 -11.69 10.41
C ARG A 307 -30.11 -10.86 9.26
N LYS A 308 -29.39 -9.78 9.56
CA LYS A 308 -28.80 -8.92 8.54
C LYS A 308 -27.78 -9.65 7.64
N TYR A 309 -27.12 -10.69 8.16
CA TYR A 309 -26.25 -11.53 7.36
C TYR A 309 -27.01 -12.25 6.23
N LEU A 310 -28.26 -12.67 6.48
CA LEU A 310 -29.12 -13.25 5.43
C LEU A 310 -29.46 -12.23 4.36
N ASP A 311 -29.83 -11.03 4.76
CA ASP A 311 -30.26 -9.95 3.85
C ASP A 311 -29.09 -9.51 2.94
N GLU A 312 -27.88 -9.36 3.47
CA GLU A 312 -26.75 -8.75 2.75
C GLU A 312 -25.88 -9.78 2.01
N ILE A 313 -25.71 -10.96 2.55
CA ILE A 313 -24.67 -11.93 2.08
C ILE A 313 -25.30 -13.16 1.44
N VAL A 314 -26.24 -13.78 2.16
CA VAL A 314 -26.71 -15.12 1.79
C VAL A 314 -27.48 -15.13 0.48
N GLU A 315 -28.34 -14.15 0.25
CA GLU A 315 -29.16 -14.11 -0.97
C GLU A 315 -28.29 -14.08 -2.24
N LYS A 316 -27.22 -13.29 -2.23
CA LYS A 316 -26.27 -13.21 -3.36
C LYS A 316 -25.49 -14.50 -3.54
N GLN A 317 -25.03 -15.10 -2.46
CA GLN A 317 -24.24 -16.33 -2.48
C GLN A 317 -25.10 -17.52 -2.95
N LEU A 318 -26.32 -17.63 -2.41
CA LEU A 318 -27.25 -18.69 -2.80
C LEU A 318 -27.61 -18.66 -4.28
N ALA A 319 -27.83 -17.47 -4.84
CA ALA A 319 -28.14 -17.33 -6.27
C ALA A 319 -27.04 -17.88 -7.18
N LEU A 320 -25.78 -17.74 -6.77
CA LEU A 320 -24.63 -18.29 -7.48
C LEU A 320 -24.53 -19.82 -7.29
N ASP A 321 -24.67 -20.29 -6.06
CA ASP A 321 -24.53 -21.70 -5.73
C ASP A 321 -25.63 -22.55 -6.38
N VAL A 322 -26.86 -22.06 -6.43
CA VAL A 322 -27.99 -22.75 -7.09
C VAL A 322 -27.79 -22.85 -8.60
N LYS A 323 -27.24 -21.83 -9.23
CA LYS A 323 -26.84 -21.91 -10.66
C LYS A 323 -25.83 -23.03 -10.91
N ASN A 324 -25.00 -23.35 -9.92
CA ASN A 324 -24.03 -24.44 -9.96
C ASN A 324 -24.62 -25.78 -9.50
N GLY A 325 -25.95 -25.88 -9.31
CA GLY A 325 -26.66 -27.10 -8.96
C GLY A 325 -26.69 -27.46 -7.47
N SER A 326 -26.29 -26.51 -6.58
CA SER A 326 -26.37 -26.77 -5.13
C SER A 326 -27.81 -26.74 -4.64
N ILE A 327 -28.16 -27.64 -3.72
CA ILE A 327 -29.43 -27.67 -2.99
C ILE A 327 -29.14 -27.27 -1.54
N TYR A 328 -29.95 -26.36 -1.01
CA TYR A 328 -29.90 -25.97 0.38
C TYR A 328 -31.08 -26.51 1.19
N ALA A 329 -30.82 -27.01 2.40
CA ALA A 329 -31.85 -27.13 3.40
C ALA A 329 -31.86 -25.86 4.27
N ILE A 330 -33.03 -25.33 4.50
CA ILE A 330 -33.30 -24.22 5.41
C ILE A 330 -34.05 -24.79 6.60
N MET A 331 -33.43 -24.77 7.79
CA MET A 331 -34.07 -25.24 9.03
C MET A 331 -34.36 -24.01 9.90
N PHE A 332 -35.59 -23.89 10.35
CA PHE A 332 -36.05 -22.87 11.30
C PHE A 332 -36.27 -23.52 12.66
N LEU A 333 -35.69 -22.96 13.71
CA LEU A 333 -35.67 -23.54 15.05
C LEU A 333 -36.16 -22.51 16.07
N ASP A 334 -36.89 -22.98 17.09
CA ASP A 334 -37.37 -22.14 18.18
C ASP A 334 -37.37 -22.93 19.48
N ILE A 335 -37.02 -22.28 20.60
CA ILE A 335 -36.94 -22.89 21.92
C ILE A 335 -38.37 -23.00 22.51
N ASP A 336 -38.75 -24.23 22.79
CA ASP A 336 -40.11 -24.50 23.32
C ASP A 336 -40.34 -23.85 24.68
N TYR A 337 -41.40 -23.05 24.78
CA TYR A 337 -41.79 -22.32 25.98
C TYR A 337 -40.73 -21.37 26.54
N PHE A 338 -39.98 -20.71 25.67
CA PHE A 338 -38.90 -19.81 26.08
C PHE A 338 -39.41 -18.61 26.90
N LYS A 339 -40.55 -18.04 26.52
CA LYS A 339 -41.17 -16.94 27.28
C LYS A 339 -41.41 -17.32 28.75
N MET A 340 -41.87 -18.55 29.04
CA MET A 340 -42.02 -19.03 30.42
C MET A 340 -40.73 -19.02 31.22
N VAL A 341 -39.58 -19.30 30.57
CA VAL A 341 -38.27 -19.22 31.24
C VAL A 341 -38.00 -17.79 31.66
N ASN A 342 -38.13 -16.85 30.73
CA ASN A 342 -37.90 -15.42 31.02
C ASN A 342 -38.83 -14.90 32.12
N ASP A 343 -40.07 -15.29 32.05
CA ASP A 343 -41.10 -14.86 33.05
C ASP A 343 -40.82 -15.48 34.43
N THR A 344 -40.26 -16.69 34.51
CA THR A 344 -40.01 -17.41 35.78
C THR A 344 -38.64 -17.13 36.38
N TYR A 345 -37.57 -17.12 35.55
CA TYR A 345 -36.18 -17.10 35.98
C TYR A 345 -35.44 -15.83 35.59
N GLY A 346 -36.07 -14.94 34.80
CA GLY A 346 -35.45 -13.72 34.30
C GLY A 346 -34.68 -13.88 33.02
N HIS A 347 -34.39 -12.74 32.39
CA HIS A 347 -33.71 -12.68 31.07
C HIS A 347 -32.30 -13.23 31.09
N ASP A 348 -31.56 -13.12 32.19
CA ASP A 348 -30.17 -13.62 32.28
C ASP A 348 -30.12 -15.14 32.09
N ILE A 349 -31.12 -15.86 32.62
CA ILE A 349 -31.25 -17.33 32.48
C ILE A 349 -31.69 -17.68 31.05
N GLY A 350 -32.60 -16.89 30.49
CA GLY A 350 -32.96 -16.99 29.07
C GLY A 350 -31.75 -16.84 28.15
N ASP A 351 -30.91 -15.87 28.44
CA ASP A 351 -29.66 -15.61 27.69
C ASP A 351 -28.70 -16.82 27.77
N ASP A 352 -28.59 -17.46 28.94
CA ASP A 352 -27.75 -18.66 29.05
C ASP A 352 -28.30 -19.83 28.25
N ILE A 353 -29.62 -20.01 28.21
CA ILE A 353 -30.26 -21.04 27.38
C ILE A 353 -30.00 -20.78 25.89
N LEU A 354 -30.09 -19.53 25.43
CA LEU A 354 -29.79 -19.14 24.05
C LEU A 354 -28.32 -19.45 23.71
N ARG A 355 -27.37 -19.10 24.58
CA ARG A 355 -25.96 -19.45 24.41
C ARG A 355 -25.73 -20.95 24.33
N LYS A 356 -26.42 -21.74 25.19
CA LYS A 356 -26.30 -23.21 25.19
C LYS A 356 -26.82 -23.83 23.89
N LEU A 357 -27.96 -23.35 23.36
CA LEU A 357 -28.44 -23.80 22.06
C LEU A 357 -27.45 -23.46 20.96
N ALA A 358 -26.92 -22.23 20.91
CA ALA A 358 -25.92 -21.83 19.94
C ALA A 358 -24.66 -22.72 19.99
N ILE A 359 -24.18 -23.02 21.19
CA ILE A 359 -23.03 -23.95 21.37
C ILE A 359 -23.37 -25.35 20.88
N THR A 360 -24.57 -25.84 21.15
CA THR A 360 -25.03 -27.17 20.70
C THR A 360 -25.08 -27.24 19.19
N MET A 361 -25.63 -26.21 18.55
CA MET A 361 -25.63 -26.10 17.08
C MET A 361 -24.21 -26.07 16.52
N LYS A 362 -23.31 -25.20 17.05
CA LYS A 362 -21.91 -25.11 16.61
C LYS A 362 -21.17 -26.45 16.69
N LYS A 363 -21.43 -27.25 17.72
CA LYS A 363 -20.83 -28.60 17.88
C LYS A 363 -21.41 -29.64 16.93
N SER A 364 -22.59 -29.39 16.41
CA SER A 364 -23.31 -30.35 15.56
C SER A 364 -23.05 -30.21 14.07
N ILE A 365 -22.59 -29.00 13.65
CA ILE A 365 -22.36 -28.63 12.25
C ILE A 365 -20.93 -28.88 11.80
N GLY A 366 -20.73 -28.85 10.47
CA GLY A 366 -19.43 -28.89 9.79
C GLY A 366 -19.15 -27.57 9.05
N ALA A 367 -18.48 -27.68 7.90
CA ALA A 367 -18.08 -26.53 7.09
C ALA A 367 -19.16 -26.06 6.09
N ASN A 368 -20.20 -26.86 5.89
CA ASN A 368 -21.23 -26.60 4.88
C ASN A 368 -22.50 -25.94 5.46
N GLU A 369 -22.52 -25.71 6.78
CA GLU A 369 -23.66 -25.15 7.48
C GLU A 369 -23.36 -23.73 7.96
N THR A 370 -24.38 -22.86 7.81
CA THR A 370 -24.36 -21.48 8.33
C THR A 370 -25.42 -21.35 9.42
N LEU A 371 -25.02 -20.84 10.58
CA LEU A 371 -25.89 -20.65 11.74
C LEU A 371 -26.25 -19.18 11.89
N VAL A 372 -27.53 -18.89 12.04
CA VAL A 372 -28.08 -17.54 12.17
C VAL A 372 -29.03 -17.48 13.37
N ARG A 373 -28.88 -16.45 14.20
CA ARG A 373 -29.94 -16.06 15.13
C ARG A 373 -30.87 -15.10 14.38
N TYR A 374 -32.07 -15.56 14.09
CA TYR A 374 -33.03 -14.85 13.26
C TYR A 374 -33.88 -13.86 14.05
N GLY A 375 -34.28 -14.21 15.27
CA GLY A 375 -35.05 -13.42 16.19
C GLY A 375 -34.61 -13.57 17.64
N GLY A 376 -35.50 -13.22 18.58
CA GLY A 376 -35.19 -13.33 20.01
C GLY A 376 -34.81 -14.73 20.45
N GLU A 377 -35.68 -15.73 20.14
CA GLU A 377 -35.53 -17.16 20.47
C GLU A 377 -35.47 -18.04 19.23
N GLU A 378 -35.44 -17.40 18.04
CA GLU A 378 -35.50 -18.04 16.74
C GLU A 378 -34.12 -18.16 16.11
N PHE A 379 -33.83 -19.34 15.58
CA PHE A 379 -32.58 -19.65 14.91
C PHE A 379 -32.82 -20.23 13.53
N LEU A 380 -31.87 -20.06 12.63
CA LEU A 380 -31.91 -20.58 11.28
C LEU A 380 -30.59 -21.27 10.95
N ILE A 381 -30.68 -22.43 10.31
CA ILE A 381 -29.53 -23.15 9.78
C ILE A 381 -29.69 -23.27 8.26
N LEU A 382 -28.68 -22.84 7.52
CA LEU A 382 -28.56 -23.08 6.09
C LEU A 382 -27.53 -24.18 5.87
N MET A 383 -27.94 -25.28 5.26
CA MET A 383 -27.10 -26.43 4.96
C MET A 383 -26.92 -26.56 3.46
N LYS A 384 -25.70 -26.31 2.96
CA LYS A 384 -25.34 -26.45 1.54
C LYS A 384 -25.18 -27.91 1.14
N ASN A 385 -25.56 -28.26 -0.09
CA ASN A 385 -25.51 -29.60 -0.65
C ASN A 385 -26.29 -30.62 0.20
N ALA A 386 -27.45 -30.20 0.70
CA ALA A 386 -28.26 -30.93 1.61
C ALA A 386 -29.08 -32.05 0.91
N THR A 387 -29.17 -33.17 1.60
CA THR A 387 -30.13 -34.23 1.27
C THR A 387 -31.18 -34.36 2.36
N GLN A 388 -32.32 -34.98 2.08
CA GLN A 388 -33.36 -35.17 3.11
C GLN A 388 -32.85 -35.95 4.32
N GLU A 389 -32.01 -36.96 4.08
CA GLU A 389 -31.43 -37.79 5.14
C GLU A 389 -30.44 -36.99 6.01
N SER A 390 -29.48 -36.31 5.38
CA SER A 390 -28.49 -35.51 6.11
C SER A 390 -29.14 -34.37 6.91
N THR A 391 -30.16 -33.72 6.32
CA THR A 391 -30.93 -32.62 6.97
C THR A 391 -31.66 -33.14 8.20
N LYS A 392 -32.42 -34.24 8.04
CA LYS A 392 -33.16 -34.85 9.16
C LYS A 392 -32.20 -35.30 10.26
N LYS A 393 -31.10 -35.95 9.92
CA LYS A 393 -30.07 -36.41 10.87
C LYS A 393 -29.49 -35.26 11.69
N LEU A 394 -29.16 -34.12 11.04
CA LEU A 394 -28.65 -32.95 11.72
C LEU A 394 -29.70 -32.34 12.65
N ALA A 395 -30.93 -32.17 12.17
CA ALA A 395 -32.03 -31.64 12.96
C ALA A 395 -32.36 -32.50 14.18
N ASP A 396 -32.49 -33.82 14.00
CA ASP A 396 -32.75 -34.78 15.08
C ASP A 396 -31.60 -34.76 16.12
N LYS A 397 -30.36 -34.65 15.67
CA LYS A 397 -29.18 -34.57 16.55
C LYS A 397 -29.24 -33.33 17.42
N ILE A 398 -29.49 -32.14 16.82
CA ILE A 398 -29.55 -30.86 17.56
C ILE A 398 -30.70 -30.93 18.58
N ASN A 399 -31.90 -31.39 18.19
CA ASN A 399 -33.03 -31.54 19.07
C ASN A 399 -32.71 -32.48 20.25
N ALA A 400 -32.14 -33.65 19.98
CA ALA A 400 -31.79 -34.62 21.00
C ALA A 400 -30.68 -34.17 21.93
N ASP A 401 -29.65 -33.50 21.41
CA ASP A 401 -28.50 -33.03 22.22
C ASP A 401 -28.90 -31.86 23.10
N PHE A 402 -29.73 -30.92 22.61
CA PHE A 402 -30.21 -29.80 23.41
C PHE A 402 -31.15 -30.23 24.53
N SER A 403 -32.06 -31.17 24.27
CA SER A 403 -33.00 -31.70 25.27
C SER A 403 -32.36 -32.39 26.45
N LYS A 404 -31.12 -32.89 26.30
CA LYS A 404 -30.31 -33.52 27.39
C LYS A 404 -29.65 -32.51 28.33
N ILE A 405 -29.63 -31.23 27.97
CA ILE A 405 -28.96 -30.23 28.79
C ILE A 405 -29.83 -29.94 30.02
N ILE A 406 -29.25 -30.13 31.18
CA ILE A 406 -29.89 -29.80 32.46
C ILE A 406 -29.42 -28.39 32.87
N PHE A 407 -30.38 -27.52 33.11
CA PHE A 407 -30.18 -26.18 33.63
C PHE A 407 -30.48 -26.18 35.12
N ASN A 408 -29.57 -25.65 35.94
CA ASN A 408 -29.70 -25.60 37.41
C ASN A 408 -29.67 -24.15 37.86
N TYR A 409 -30.85 -23.63 38.26
CA TYR A 409 -31.00 -22.25 38.72
C TYR A 409 -31.99 -22.16 39.86
N GLY A 410 -31.66 -21.34 40.88
CA GLY A 410 -32.57 -21.07 42.02
C GLY A 410 -32.94 -22.31 42.87
N GLY A 411 -32.17 -23.41 42.76
CA GLY A 411 -32.50 -24.69 43.43
C GLY A 411 -33.32 -25.63 42.53
N ASP A 412 -33.81 -25.20 41.39
CA ASP A 412 -34.53 -25.97 40.42
C ASP A 412 -33.62 -26.59 39.35
N SER A 413 -33.96 -27.77 38.86
CA SER A 413 -33.33 -28.45 37.75
C SER A 413 -34.37 -28.73 36.67
N PHE A 414 -34.12 -28.19 35.45
CA PHE A 414 -35.05 -28.37 34.34
C PHE A 414 -34.29 -28.56 33.01
N SER A 415 -34.97 -29.05 32.00
CA SER A 415 -34.45 -29.10 30.62
C SER A 415 -35.37 -28.30 29.70
N LYS A 416 -34.84 -27.97 28.54
CA LYS A 416 -35.56 -27.33 27.46
C LYS A 416 -35.46 -28.11 26.17
N THR A 417 -36.45 -27.97 25.34
CA THR A 417 -36.51 -28.58 24.03
C THR A 417 -36.55 -27.52 22.94
N VAL A 418 -36.31 -27.95 21.72
CA VAL A 418 -36.38 -27.11 20.54
C VAL A 418 -37.29 -27.78 19.50
N SER A 419 -38.17 -27.02 18.89
CA SER A 419 -38.95 -27.46 17.73
C SER A 419 -38.23 -27.04 16.46
N ILE A 420 -38.24 -27.82 15.40
CA ILE A 420 -37.52 -27.59 14.15
C ILE A 420 -38.45 -27.83 12.95
N GLY A 421 -38.56 -26.82 12.06
CA GLY A 421 -39.17 -26.97 10.75
C GLY A 421 -38.10 -26.85 9.65
N TYR A 422 -38.22 -27.58 8.54
CA TYR A 422 -37.28 -27.41 7.44
C TYR A 422 -37.92 -27.56 6.05
N SER A 423 -37.31 -26.89 5.09
CA SER A 423 -37.65 -26.88 3.67
C SER A 423 -36.39 -26.91 2.80
N PHE A 424 -36.56 -27.14 1.49
CA PHE A 424 -35.45 -27.23 0.54
C PHE A 424 -35.51 -26.14 -0.54
N PHE A 425 -34.42 -25.43 -0.74
CA PHE A 425 -34.23 -24.46 -1.78
C PHE A 425 -33.26 -25.03 -2.84
N PRO A 426 -33.55 -24.98 -4.14
CA PRO A 426 -34.76 -24.47 -4.77
C PRO A 426 -35.88 -25.51 -4.96
N THR A 427 -35.80 -26.66 -4.32
CA THR A 427 -36.71 -27.82 -4.56
C THR A 427 -38.15 -27.53 -4.20
N ASP A 428 -38.42 -26.97 -3.04
CA ASP A 428 -39.77 -26.64 -2.55
C ASP A 428 -40.27 -25.33 -3.14
N THR A 429 -39.38 -24.40 -3.42
CA THR A 429 -39.62 -23.09 -4.07
C THR A 429 -38.31 -22.51 -4.59
N ASP A 430 -38.37 -21.73 -5.68
CA ASP A 430 -37.24 -20.99 -6.28
C ASP A 430 -37.02 -19.60 -5.66
N GLN A 431 -37.82 -19.23 -4.64
CA GLN A 431 -37.72 -17.98 -3.93
C GLN A 431 -37.17 -18.23 -2.51
N PHE A 432 -35.99 -17.67 -2.22
CA PHE A 432 -35.30 -17.91 -0.96
C PHE A 432 -36.14 -17.56 0.28
N TRP A 433 -36.71 -16.35 0.32
CA TRP A 433 -37.50 -15.89 1.45
C TRP A 433 -38.79 -16.71 1.64
N LYS A 434 -39.35 -17.19 0.54
CA LYS A 434 -40.51 -18.10 0.60
C LYS A 434 -40.12 -19.46 1.15
N CYS A 435 -38.90 -19.93 0.86
CA CYS A 435 -38.39 -21.16 1.43
C CYS A 435 -38.22 -21.04 2.96
N ILE A 436 -37.69 -19.91 3.46
CA ILE A 436 -37.66 -19.63 4.91
C ILE A 436 -39.07 -19.69 5.50
N LYS A 437 -40.09 -19.08 4.85
CA LYS A 437 -41.47 -19.13 5.32
C LYS A 437 -42.02 -20.56 5.32
N TYR A 438 -41.65 -21.41 4.39
CA TYR A 438 -42.03 -22.81 4.40
C TYR A 438 -41.43 -23.59 5.57
N ALA A 439 -40.16 -23.28 5.92
CA ALA A 439 -39.53 -23.84 7.11
C ALA A 439 -40.23 -23.37 8.41
N ASP A 440 -40.64 -22.10 8.48
CA ASP A 440 -41.39 -21.53 9.60
C ASP A 440 -42.76 -22.16 9.75
N ILE A 441 -43.55 -22.36 8.67
CA ILE A 441 -44.83 -23.08 8.68
C ILE A 441 -44.63 -24.51 9.22
N SER A 442 -43.56 -25.16 8.85
CA SER A 442 -43.25 -26.51 9.36
C SER A 442 -42.86 -26.50 10.84
N LEU A 443 -42.17 -25.43 11.31
CA LEU A 443 -41.91 -25.19 12.72
C LEU A 443 -43.19 -24.96 13.51
N TYR A 444 -44.09 -24.18 12.97
CA TYR A 444 -45.43 -23.97 13.59
C TYR A 444 -46.18 -25.29 13.73
N GLU A 445 -46.15 -26.16 12.70
CA GLU A 445 -46.77 -27.48 12.76
C GLU A 445 -46.08 -28.37 13.83
N ALA A 446 -44.71 -28.28 13.96
CA ALA A 446 -44.01 -28.95 15.04
C ALA A 446 -44.48 -28.50 16.42
N LYS A 447 -44.67 -27.20 16.61
CA LYS A 447 -45.21 -26.64 17.87
C LYS A 447 -46.66 -27.03 18.14
N ALA A 448 -47.52 -26.99 17.10
CA ALA A 448 -48.95 -27.35 17.21
C ALA A 448 -49.19 -28.83 17.50
N THR A 449 -48.32 -29.72 16.99
CA THR A 449 -48.47 -31.16 17.14
C THR A 449 -47.71 -31.78 18.33
N GLY A 450 -47.27 -30.95 19.28
CA GLY A 450 -46.75 -31.41 20.59
C GLY A 450 -45.31 -31.02 20.89
N ARG A 451 -44.68 -30.15 20.10
CA ARG A 451 -43.30 -29.65 20.30
C ARG A 451 -42.22 -30.71 20.33
N ASN A 452 -40.97 -30.30 20.62
CA ASN A 452 -39.83 -31.23 20.74
C ASN A 452 -39.72 -32.20 19.58
N LYS A 453 -39.83 -31.74 18.35
CA LYS A 453 -39.81 -32.56 17.13
C LYS A 453 -39.34 -31.79 15.92
N VAL A 454 -39.04 -32.58 14.89
CA VAL A 454 -38.60 -32.13 13.58
C VAL A 454 -39.69 -32.39 12.55
N VAL A 455 -40.09 -31.34 11.81
CA VAL A 455 -41.10 -31.45 10.76
C VAL A 455 -40.53 -30.94 9.43
N LYS A 456 -40.70 -31.77 8.38
CA LYS A 456 -40.35 -31.39 7.00
C LYS A 456 -41.54 -30.66 6.38
N PHE A 457 -41.26 -29.64 5.59
CA PHE A 457 -42.25 -28.99 4.77
C PHE A 457 -42.91 -30.01 3.78
N SER A 458 -44.22 -29.98 3.72
CA SER A 458 -45.02 -30.60 2.65
C SER A 458 -46.18 -29.68 2.30
N LYS A 459 -46.67 -29.78 1.06
CA LYS A 459 -47.79 -28.95 0.59
C LYS A 459 -49.10 -29.24 1.41
N GLU A 460 -49.17 -30.37 2.05
CA GLU A 460 -50.33 -30.76 2.89
C GLU A 460 -50.43 -29.95 4.19
N ILE A 461 -49.29 -29.38 4.65
CA ILE A 461 -49.25 -28.54 5.85
C ILE A 461 -49.84 -27.14 5.58
N LEU A 462 -49.86 -26.71 4.31
CA LEU A 462 -50.50 -25.46 3.91
C LEU A 462 -52.04 -25.59 4.13
N LYS A 463 -52.57 -25.04 5.22
CA LYS A 463 -54.01 -24.97 5.46
C LYS A 463 -54.67 -24.02 4.45
N ASN A 464 -55.92 -24.40 4.02
CA ASN A 464 -56.77 -23.53 3.19
C ASN A 464 -56.97 -22.19 3.89
N GLY A 465 -56.28 -21.13 3.54
CA GLY A 465 -56.36 -19.82 4.13
C GLY A 465 -55.04 -19.11 4.41
N ASP A 466 -53.92 -19.83 4.40
CA ASP A 466 -52.58 -19.25 4.47
C ASP A 466 -52.24 -18.54 3.15
N LYS A 467 -52.79 -17.30 2.99
CA LYS A 467 -52.32 -16.39 1.96
C LYS A 467 -50.87 -16.05 2.30
N ILE A 468 -49.99 -16.54 1.48
CA ILE A 468 -48.56 -16.18 1.52
C ILE A 468 -48.45 -14.78 0.91
N ASP A 469 -48.85 -13.76 1.67
CA ASP A 469 -48.61 -12.38 1.30
C ASP A 469 -47.15 -12.02 1.69
N TYR A 470 -46.42 -11.46 0.71
CA TYR A 470 -45.03 -10.98 0.85
C TYR A 470 -45.00 -9.63 1.58
#